data_a3a9567a2332a213ebe262fe64a56e79
#
_entry.id   a3a9567a2332a213ebe262fe64a56e79
#
_cell.length_a   1.000
_cell.length_b   1.000
_cell.length_c   1.000
_cell.angle_alpha   90.00
_cell.angle_beta   90.00
_cell.angle_gamma   90.00
#
_symmetry.space_group_name_H-M   'P 1'
#
loop_
_entity.id
_entity.type
_entity.pdbx_description
1 polymer ?
#
loop_
_entity_poly.entity_id
_entity_poly.type
_entity_poly.pdbx_seq_one_letter_code
_entity_poly.pdbx_strand_id
1 'polypeptide(L)'
;GNMLLSGNVNHGTITSSGQNAAGILCYTANMGDDWQLNIEDCENTADISSEGNVGGIAGFTAYYKTDEAGSSFNIQNCKNSGNLSSTTTNGYIGGILAVDGFMQTQTTIDSCENSGTISFTKSWVMQENELKTENDDGEKEDASLFTLSVMGGGIVGRIGEAVMLSVDADKPDGQEINKKDALVRISNCVNTGALSYEEPQKG
;
A
#
# COMPACT_ATOMS: atom_id res chain seq x y z
N GLY A 1 22.87 0.17 -0.61
CA GLY A 1 22.87 0.73 -1.99
C GLY A 1 21.89 1.88 -2.15
N ASN A 2 22.13 2.75 -3.13
CA ASN A 2 21.29 3.95 -3.37
C ASN A 2 20.61 3.84 -4.72
N MET A 3 19.31 4.15 -4.75
CA MET A 3 18.52 4.25 -5.97
C MET A 3 17.88 5.64 -6.05
N LEU A 4 17.97 6.28 -7.20
CA LEU A 4 17.32 7.55 -7.49
C LEU A 4 16.48 7.43 -8.76
N LEU A 5 15.21 7.75 -8.64
CA LEU A 5 14.27 7.93 -9.75
C LEU A 5 13.90 9.41 -9.77
N SER A 6 14.40 10.18 -10.73
CA SER A 6 14.20 11.63 -10.76
C SER A 6 13.75 12.12 -12.13
N GLY A 7 12.79 13.04 -12.16
CA GLY A 7 12.31 13.69 -13.36
C GLY A 7 11.59 12.77 -14.35
N ASN A 8 11.10 11.61 -13.91
CA ASN A 8 10.39 10.68 -14.79
C ASN A 8 8.91 11.06 -14.91
N VAL A 9 8.38 10.95 -16.13
CA VAL A 9 6.97 11.26 -16.40
C VAL A 9 6.29 10.08 -17.09
N ASN A 10 5.15 9.66 -16.54
CA ASN A 10 4.27 8.70 -17.19
C ASN A 10 3.11 9.42 -17.88
N HIS A 11 2.99 9.24 -19.20
CA HIS A 11 1.87 9.70 -20.01
C HIS A 11 1.00 8.56 -20.56
N GLY A 12 1.41 7.32 -20.34
CA GLY A 12 0.74 6.13 -20.85
C GLY A 12 -0.22 5.53 -19.84
N THR A 13 -1.46 5.24 -20.25
CA THR A 13 -2.42 4.50 -19.42
C THR A 13 -1.85 3.13 -19.01
N ILE A 14 -2.01 2.79 -17.74
CA ILE A 14 -1.59 1.51 -17.18
C ILE A 14 -2.82 0.72 -16.78
N THR A 15 -2.95 -0.48 -17.31
CA THR A 15 -3.99 -1.45 -16.91
C THR A 15 -3.31 -2.74 -16.50
N SER A 16 -3.61 -3.22 -15.30
CA SER A 16 -3.04 -4.45 -14.74
C SER A 16 -4.13 -5.37 -14.21
N SER A 17 -4.05 -6.64 -14.59
CA SER A 17 -4.79 -7.73 -13.93
C SER A 17 -4.01 -8.33 -12.75
N GLY A 18 -2.87 -7.75 -12.41
CA GLY A 18 -2.01 -8.18 -11.31
C GLY A 18 -2.30 -7.42 -10.01
N GLN A 19 -1.48 -7.70 -9.02
CA GLN A 19 -1.66 -7.18 -7.66
C GLN A 19 -1.24 -5.72 -7.46
N ASN A 20 -0.39 -5.17 -8.33
CA ASN A 20 0.15 -3.83 -8.14
C ASN A 20 0.27 -3.08 -9.46
N ALA A 21 0.01 -1.77 -9.43
CA ALA A 21 0.25 -0.84 -10.52
C ALA A 21 0.67 0.54 -9.99
N ALA A 22 1.55 1.23 -10.70
CA ALA A 22 1.92 2.60 -10.38
C ALA A 22 2.50 3.32 -11.59
N GLY A 23 2.49 4.65 -11.56
CA GLY A 23 2.99 5.47 -12.64
C GLY A 23 4.52 5.41 -12.81
N ILE A 24 5.27 5.31 -11.73
CA ILE A 24 6.74 5.39 -11.76
C ILE A 24 7.40 4.12 -11.21
N LEU A 25 7.03 3.66 -10.02
CA LEU A 25 7.61 2.48 -9.38
C LEU A 25 6.53 1.55 -8.85
N CYS A 26 6.30 0.44 -9.55
CA CYS A 26 5.23 -0.48 -9.17
C CYS A 26 5.53 -1.26 -7.89
N TYR A 27 6.74 -1.77 -7.76
CA TYR A 27 7.10 -2.69 -6.69
C TYR A 27 8.58 -2.63 -6.37
N THR A 28 8.92 -2.68 -5.08
CA THR A 28 10.29 -2.83 -4.62
C THR A 28 10.37 -3.84 -3.48
N ALA A 29 11.42 -4.66 -3.48
CA ALA A 29 11.67 -5.66 -2.46
C ALA A 29 13.17 -5.94 -2.36
N ASN A 30 13.62 -6.43 -1.20
CA ASN A 30 14.99 -6.93 -0.99
C ASN A 30 16.08 -5.93 -1.36
N MET A 31 15.99 -4.73 -0.86
CA MET A 31 16.97 -3.68 -1.17
C MET A 31 18.36 -3.93 -0.54
N GLY A 32 18.50 -4.91 0.36
CA GLY A 32 19.73 -5.17 1.12
C GLY A 32 19.86 -4.23 2.33
N ASP A 33 21.06 -4.16 2.91
CA ASP A 33 21.36 -3.32 4.09
C ASP A 33 21.71 -1.89 3.66
N ASP A 34 21.43 -0.89 4.50
CA ASP A 34 21.82 0.52 4.32
C ASP A 34 21.49 1.06 2.93
N TRP A 35 20.25 0.95 2.52
CA TRP A 35 19.80 1.46 1.24
C TRP A 35 19.02 2.77 1.37
N GLN A 36 19.04 3.53 0.30
CA GLN A 36 18.21 4.72 0.13
C GLN A 36 17.48 4.64 -1.20
N LEU A 37 16.18 4.80 -1.17
CA LEU A 37 15.35 4.93 -2.35
C LEU A 37 14.75 6.32 -2.36
N ASN A 38 15.10 7.11 -3.38
CA ASN A 38 14.55 8.44 -3.58
C ASN A 38 13.78 8.48 -4.90
N ILE A 39 12.55 8.99 -4.83
CA ILE A 39 11.71 9.29 -5.99
C ILE A 39 11.43 10.78 -5.94
N GLU A 40 11.97 11.53 -6.90
CA GLU A 40 11.96 13.00 -6.88
C GLU A 40 11.49 13.58 -8.20
N ASP A 41 10.72 14.67 -8.13
CA ASP A 41 10.30 15.43 -9.31
C ASP A 41 9.63 14.57 -10.39
N CYS A 42 8.95 13.49 -9.99
CA CYS A 42 8.29 12.57 -10.91
C CYS A 42 6.80 12.91 -11.06
N GLU A 43 6.25 12.58 -12.23
CA GLU A 43 4.86 12.90 -12.54
C GLU A 43 4.13 11.73 -13.20
N ASN A 44 2.89 11.48 -12.79
CA ASN A 44 1.95 10.65 -13.52
C ASN A 44 0.76 11.49 -14.00
N THR A 45 0.57 11.51 -15.31
CA THR A 45 -0.55 12.23 -15.95
C THR A 45 -1.60 11.29 -16.54
N ALA A 46 -1.36 9.98 -16.51
CA ALA A 46 -2.20 8.99 -17.15
C ALA A 46 -3.01 8.18 -16.13
N ASP A 47 -4.15 7.68 -16.58
CA ASP A 47 -5.00 6.84 -15.77
C ASP A 47 -4.35 5.48 -15.48
N ILE A 48 -4.51 5.00 -14.24
CA ILE A 48 -4.00 3.72 -13.78
C ILE A 48 -5.14 2.90 -13.20
N SER A 49 -5.27 1.66 -13.66
CA SER A 49 -6.24 0.71 -13.12
C SER A 49 -5.58 -0.64 -12.82
N SER A 50 -5.98 -1.25 -11.70
CA SER A 50 -5.48 -2.57 -11.31
C SER A 50 -6.55 -3.34 -10.56
N GLU A 51 -6.39 -4.65 -10.51
CA GLU A 51 -7.14 -5.50 -9.60
C GLU A 51 -6.60 -5.49 -8.15
N GLY A 52 -5.56 -4.78 -7.84
CA GLY A 52 -4.93 -4.72 -6.52
C GLY A 52 -4.54 -3.31 -6.11
N ASN A 53 -3.30 -3.16 -5.65
CA ASN A 53 -2.79 -1.87 -5.18
C ASN A 53 -2.52 -0.92 -6.35
N VAL A 54 -2.90 0.35 -6.18
CA VAL A 54 -2.69 1.39 -7.20
C VAL A 54 -2.09 2.63 -6.56
N GLY A 55 -0.92 3.01 -7.02
CA GLY A 55 -0.26 4.26 -6.63
C GLY A 55 -0.06 5.20 -7.80
N GLY A 56 -0.31 6.48 -7.62
CA GLY A 56 -0.03 7.46 -8.68
C GLY A 56 1.45 7.50 -9.04
N ILE A 57 2.31 7.42 -8.05
CA ILE A 57 3.77 7.42 -8.19
C ILE A 57 4.36 6.07 -7.82
N ALA A 58 4.06 5.54 -6.63
CA ALA A 58 4.60 4.26 -6.15
C ALA A 58 3.47 3.32 -5.72
N GLY A 59 3.59 2.03 -6.05
CA GLY A 59 2.58 1.03 -5.78
C GLY A 59 2.77 0.36 -4.42
N PHE A 60 3.67 -0.57 -4.33
CA PHE A 60 3.88 -1.38 -3.15
C PHE A 60 5.35 -1.50 -2.80
N THR A 61 5.67 -1.19 -1.56
CA THR A 61 6.98 -1.48 -1.01
C THR A 61 6.89 -2.75 -0.17
N ALA A 62 7.61 -3.78 -0.55
CA ALA A 62 7.57 -5.05 0.14
C ALA A 62 8.53 -5.07 1.31
N TYR A 63 8.07 -5.70 2.36
CA TYR A 63 8.86 -5.99 3.52
C TYR A 63 9.71 -7.26 3.33
N TYR A 64 10.97 -7.15 3.68
CA TYR A 64 11.77 -8.27 4.17
C TYR A 64 12.52 -7.81 5.42
N LYS A 65 12.39 -8.61 6.45
CA LYS A 65 13.01 -8.36 7.76
C LYS A 65 14.54 -8.31 7.59
N THR A 66 15.06 -7.12 7.71
CA THR A 66 16.48 -6.92 7.94
C THR A 66 16.63 -6.07 9.18
N ASP A 67 17.61 -6.33 10.00
CA ASP A 67 17.88 -5.59 11.25
C ASP A 67 18.42 -4.16 10.98
N GLU A 68 17.93 -3.49 9.94
CA GLU A 68 18.55 -2.36 9.29
C GLU A 68 18.10 -1.01 9.86
N ALA A 69 18.87 -0.56 10.82
CA ALA A 69 18.86 0.85 11.15
C ALA A 69 19.71 1.60 10.09
N GLY A 70 19.09 2.45 9.28
CA GLY A 70 19.81 3.31 8.31
C GLY A 70 19.15 3.43 6.93
N SER A 71 18.21 2.57 6.61
CA SER A 71 17.51 2.63 5.32
C SER A 71 16.47 3.74 5.28
N SER A 72 16.29 4.34 4.11
CA SER A 72 15.28 5.39 3.89
C SER A 72 14.55 5.26 2.56
N PHE A 73 13.26 5.61 2.60
CA PHE A 73 12.40 5.72 1.44
C PHE A 73 11.83 7.14 1.37
N ASN A 74 12.13 7.86 0.31
CA ASN A 74 11.73 9.25 0.17
C ASN A 74 10.97 9.45 -1.16
N ILE A 75 9.82 10.11 -1.09
CA ILE A 75 9.07 10.59 -2.26
C ILE A 75 8.92 12.10 -2.10
N GLN A 76 9.49 12.87 -3.01
CA GLN A 76 9.51 14.35 -2.91
C GLN A 76 9.09 15.00 -4.22
N ASN A 77 8.35 16.11 -4.12
CA ASN A 77 7.93 16.96 -5.24
C ASN A 77 7.24 16.17 -6.38
N CYS A 78 6.57 15.06 -6.07
CA CYS A 78 5.94 14.22 -7.06
C CYS A 78 4.47 14.58 -7.24
N LYS A 79 3.96 14.41 -8.47
CA LYS A 79 2.58 14.77 -8.82
C LYS A 79 1.85 13.63 -9.50
N ASN A 80 0.60 13.44 -9.10
CA ASN A 80 -0.35 12.60 -9.83
C ASN A 80 -1.56 13.42 -10.26
N SER A 81 -1.82 13.46 -11.56
CA SER A 81 -3.04 14.04 -12.14
C SER A 81 -3.91 13.00 -12.87
N GLY A 82 -3.39 11.80 -13.07
CA GLY A 82 -4.14 10.68 -13.63
C GLY A 82 -5.15 10.08 -12.65
N ASN A 83 -6.23 9.56 -13.17
CA ASN A 83 -7.24 8.89 -12.35
C ASN A 83 -6.76 7.49 -11.94
N LEU A 84 -7.04 7.11 -10.72
CA LEU A 84 -6.63 5.83 -10.14
C LEU A 84 -7.86 4.99 -9.81
N SER A 85 -7.85 3.72 -10.19
CA SER A 85 -8.95 2.81 -9.88
C SER A 85 -8.46 1.41 -9.48
N SER A 86 -9.11 0.83 -8.48
CA SER A 86 -8.93 -0.57 -8.11
C SER A 86 -10.27 -1.30 -8.11
N THR A 87 -10.29 -2.48 -8.71
CA THR A 87 -11.51 -3.28 -8.91
C THR A 87 -11.60 -4.49 -8.02
N THR A 88 -10.61 -4.75 -7.15
CA THR A 88 -10.64 -5.90 -6.26
C THR A 88 -10.98 -5.57 -4.82
N THR A 89 -11.20 -6.68 -4.13
CA THR A 89 -11.58 -6.73 -2.74
C THR A 89 -10.43 -6.49 -1.74
N ASN A 90 -9.17 -6.43 -2.19
CA ASN A 90 -7.98 -6.42 -1.33
C ASN A 90 -6.91 -5.42 -1.77
N GLY A 91 -7.29 -4.35 -2.41
CA GLY A 91 -6.34 -3.35 -2.90
C GLY A 91 -6.25 -2.11 -2.01
N TYR A 92 -5.11 -1.44 -2.07
CA TYR A 92 -4.90 -0.13 -1.49
C TYR A 92 -4.65 0.87 -2.60
N ILE A 93 -5.26 2.04 -2.50
CA ILE A 93 -5.08 3.09 -3.50
C ILE A 93 -4.54 4.33 -2.81
N GLY A 94 -3.45 4.88 -3.32
CA GLY A 94 -2.93 6.15 -2.86
C GLY A 94 -2.61 7.08 -4.03
N GLY A 95 -2.96 8.34 -3.90
CA GLY A 95 -2.67 9.33 -4.94
C GLY A 95 -1.19 9.42 -5.28
N ILE A 96 -0.33 9.15 -4.31
CA ILE A 96 1.13 9.10 -4.46
C ILE A 96 1.64 7.69 -4.19
N LEU A 97 1.36 7.10 -3.03
CA LEU A 97 1.84 5.79 -2.61
C LEU A 97 0.67 4.89 -2.22
N ALA A 98 0.55 3.71 -2.81
CA ALA A 98 -0.51 2.79 -2.42
C ALA A 98 -0.24 2.15 -1.06
N VAL A 99 0.91 1.54 -0.88
CA VAL A 99 1.27 0.85 0.37
C VAL A 99 2.73 1.07 0.72
N ASP A 100 2.96 1.60 1.91
CA ASP A 100 4.25 1.51 2.58
C ASP A 100 4.28 0.26 3.44
N GLY A 101 5.00 -0.74 3.00
CA GLY A 101 5.21 -2.00 3.71
C GLY A 101 6.57 -2.11 4.38
N PHE A 102 7.37 -1.06 4.37
CA PHE A 102 8.66 -1.07 5.04
C PHE A 102 8.50 -1.02 6.57
N MET A 103 9.12 -1.97 7.25
CA MET A 103 9.26 -1.96 8.70
C MET A 103 10.69 -1.48 9.02
N GLN A 104 10.92 -0.64 9.99
CA GLN A 104 12.23 -0.14 10.39
C GLN A 104 12.93 0.82 9.40
N THR A 105 12.24 1.27 8.36
CA THR A 105 12.75 2.25 7.39
C THR A 105 12.17 3.62 7.70
N GLN A 106 12.95 4.66 7.55
CA GLN A 106 12.44 6.03 7.61
C GLN A 106 11.77 6.36 6.28
N THR A 107 10.46 6.53 6.29
CA THR A 107 9.69 6.92 5.10
C THR A 107 9.33 8.39 5.17
N THR A 108 9.66 9.13 4.13
CA THR A 108 9.29 10.54 3.99
C THR A 108 8.52 10.77 2.67
N ILE A 109 7.34 11.37 2.77
CA ILE A 109 6.59 11.84 1.61
C ILE A 109 6.40 13.35 1.80
N ASP A 110 7.04 14.14 0.97
CA ASP A 110 7.04 15.60 1.14
C ASP A 110 6.73 16.32 -0.16
N SER A 111 5.97 17.42 -0.05
CA SER A 111 5.67 18.31 -1.16
C SER A 111 5.05 17.61 -2.39
N CYS A 112 4.23 16.60 -2.14
CA CYS A 112 3.58 15.83 -3.20
C CYS A 112 2.12 16.27 -3.40
N GLU A 113 1.63 16.13 -4.64
CA GLU A 113 0.29 16.55 -5.02
C GLU A 113 -0.47 15.44 -5.75
N ASN A 114 -1.71 15.19 -5.33
CA ASN A 114 -2.67 14.41 -6.09
C ASN A 114 -3.85 15.29 -6.51
N SER A 115 -4.09 15.39 -7.81
CA SER A 115 -5.28 16.02 -8.38
C SER A 115 -6.18 15.05 -9.14
N GLY A 116 -5.71 13.83 -9.39
CA GLY A 116 -6.47 12.77 -10.03
C GLY A 116 -7.54 12.19 -9.10
N THR A 117 -8.62 11.73 -9.70
CA THR A 117 -9.70 11.04 -8.97
C THR A 117 -9.24 9.66 -8.51
N ILE A 118 -9.62 9.27 -7.30
CA ILE A 118 -9.41 7.93 -6.77
C ILE A 118 -10.75 7.24 -6.65
N SER A 119 -10.90 6.10 -7.33
CA SER A 119 -12.11 5.29 -7.30
C SER A 119 -11.80 3.85 -6.90
N PHE A 120 -12.65 3.28 -6.05
CA PHE A 120 -12.52 1.88 -5.65
C PHE A 120 -13.88 1.24 -5.43
N THR A 121 -13.93 -0.06 -5.69
CA THR A 121 -15.12 -0.86 -5.48
C THR A 121 -15.03 -1.58 -4.14
N LYS A 122 -16.11 -1.62 -3.38
CA LYS A 122 -16.16 -2.28 -2.08
C LYS A 122 -15.81 -3.75 -2.20
N SER A 123 -14.99 -4.17 -1.26
CA SER A 123 -14.70 -5.57 -1.14
C SER A 123 -15.90 -6.38 -0.67
N TRP A 124 -15.88 -7.62 -1.05
CA TRP A 124 -16.81 -8.65 -0.64
C TRP A 124 -16.76 -8.84 0.88
N VAL A 125 -17.90 -8.87 1.53
CA VAL A 125 -18.01 -9.27 2.93
C VAL A 125 -18.21 -10.79 2.93
N MET A 126 -17.25 -11.53 3.45
CA MET A 126 -17.44 -12.98 3.67
C MET A 126 -18.68 -13.19 4.54
N GLN A 127 -19.57 -14.03 4.10
CA GLN A 127 -20.76 -14.34 4.89
C GLN A 127 -20.36 -15.13 6.14
N GLU A 128 -20.98 -14.83 7.26
CA GLU A 128 -20.74 -15.45 8.58
C GLU A 128 -20.66 -16.97 8.58
N ASN A 129 -21.21 -17.62 7.57
CA ASN A 129 -21.29 -19.08 7.49
C ASN A 129 -20.02 -19.75 6.93
N GLU A 130 -19.05 -19.00 6.41
CA GLU A 130 -17.86 -19.56 5.76
C GLU A 130 -16.62 -19.60 6.66
N LEU A 131 -16.69 -19.02 7.85
CA LEU A 131 -15.56 -18.89 8.77
C LEU A 131 -15.74 -19.70 10.08
N LYS A 132 -16.48 -20.79 10.05
CA LYS A 132 -16.54 -21.68 11.21
C LYS A 132 -15.39 -22.66 11.17
N THR A 133 -14.35 -22.37 11.93
CA THR A 133 -13.32 -23.35 12.25
C THR A 133 -13.83 -24.23 13.39
N GLU A 134 -13.76 -25.53 13.23
CA GLU A 134 -13.94 -26.48 14.35
C GLU A 134 -12.62 -26.54 15.13
N ASN A 135 -12.68 -26.28 16.44
CA ASN A 135 -11.56 -26.58 17.33
C ASN A 135 -11.41 -28.08 17.52
N ASP A 136 -10.33 -28.53 18.14
CA ASP A 136 -10.05 -29.97 18.39
C ASP A 136 -11.11 -30.68 19.20
N ASP A 137 -12.00 -29.97 19.89
CA ASP A 137 -13.12 -30.46 20.68
C ASP A 137 -14.45 -30.49 19.90
N GLY A 138 -14.44 -30.10 18.62
CA GLY A 138 -15.63 -30.09 17.76
C GLY A 138 -16.59 -28.92 18.04
N GLU A 139 -16.21 -27.96 18.85
CA GLU A 139 -16.96 -26.71 19.04
C GLU A 139 -16.67 -25.72 17.95
N LYS A 140 -17.72 -25.08 17.43
CA LYS A 140 -17.57 -24.04 16.40
C LYS A 140 -17.23 -22.73 17.08
N GLU A 141 -15.98 -22.29 16.95
CA GLU A 141 -15.59 -20.96 17.36
C GLU A 141 -15.98 -19.93 16.29
N ASP A 142 -16.56 -18.83 16.75
CA ASP A 142 -16.77 -17.65 15.90
C ASP A 142 -15.41 -17.07 15.51
N ALA A 143 -14.93 -17.44 14.33
CA ALA A 143 -13.75 -16.78 13.77
C ALA A 143 -14.07 -15.29 13.60
N SER A 144 -13.23 -14.45 14.17
CA SER A 144 -13.36 -13.00 14.05
C SER A 144 -13.41 -12.62 12.57
N LEU A 145 -14.47 -11.95 12.17
CA LEU A 145 -14.66 -11.41 10.83
C LEU A 145 -13.51 -10.48 10.48
N PHE A 146 -12.57 -10.96 9.68
CA PHE A 146 -11.63 -10.08 8.99
C PHE A 146 -12.36 -9.46 7.81
N THR A 147 -12.82 -8.25 7.98
CA THR A 147 -13.32 -7.47 6.85
C THR A 147 -12.11 -7.09 6.01
N LEU A 148 -11.89 -7.79 4.91
CA LEU A 148 -10.96 -7.37 3.89
C LEU A 148 -11.57 -6.14 3.21
N SER A 149 -11.03 -4.96 3.46
CA SER A 149 -11.52 -3.71 2.90
C SER A 149 -10.51 -3.11 1.95
N VAL A 150 -10.98 -2.63 0.82
CA VAL A 150 -10.19 -1.71 -0.01
C VAL A 150 -10.05 -0.43 0.78
N MET A 151 -8.84 0.09 0.88
CA MET A 151 -8.56 1.37 1.54
C MET A 151 -7.98 2.35 0.53
N GLY A 152 -8.47 3.57 0.57
CA GLY A 152 -7.99 4.63 -0.30
C GLY A 152 -7.64 5.88 0.47
N GLY A 153 -6.57 6.53 0.04
CA GLY A 153 -6.12 7.81 0.58
C GLY A 153 -5.70 8.77 -0.51
N GLY A 154 -5.99 10.05 -0.33
CA GLY A 154 -5.62 11.09 -1.31
C GLY A 154 -4.12 11.15 -1.59
N ILE A 155 -3.28 10.82 -0.62
CA ILE A 155 -1.82 10.76 -0.75
C ILE A 155 -1.33 9.33 -0.56
N VAL A 156 -1.66 8.68 0.55
CA VAL A 156 -1.21 7.32 0.87
C VAL A 156 -2.42 6.44 1.15
N GLY A 157 -2.45 5.25 0.56
CA GLY A 157 -3.52 4.28 0.75
C GLY A 157 -3.37 3.52 2.08
N ARG A 158 -2.17 3.06 2.40
CA ARG A 158 -1.87 2.36 3.65
C ARG A 158 -0.44 2.62 4.12
N ILE A 159 -0.30 2.80 5.41
CA ILE A 159 0.99 2.88 6.10
C ILE A 159 1.04 1.80 7.17
N GLY A 160 2.19 1.16 7.28
CA GLY A 160 2.49 0.21 8.34
C GLY A 160 2.25 -1.24 7.94
N GLU A 161 2.60 -2.09 8.87
CA GLU A 161 2.69 -3.53 8.81
C GLU A 161 1.52 -4.19 8.09
N ALA A 162 1.78 -4.73 6.91
CA ALA A 162 1.06 -5.92 6.51
C ALA A 162 1.61 -7.09 7.34
N VAL A 163 1.31 -7.12 8.61
CA VAL A 163 1.54 -8.32 9.39
C VAL A 163 0.60 -9.38 8.87
N MET A 164 1.08 -10.17 7.95
CA MET A 164 0.66 -11.54 7.91
C MET A 164 1.23 -12.11 9.20
N LEU A 165 0.43 -12.07 10.25
CA LEU A 165 0.64 -12.92 11.40
C LEU A 165 0.51 -14.36 10.91
N SER A 166 1.60 -14.94 10.40
CA SER A 166 1.78 -16.35 10.59
C SER A 166 1.92 -16.50 12.10
N VAL A 167 0.84 -16.78 12.76
CA VAL A 167 0.87 -17.23 14.14
C VAL A 167 1.60 -18.57 14.08
N ASP A 168 2.91 -18.51 14.29
CA ASP A 168 3.69 -19.69 14.57
C ASP A 168 3.27 -20.13 15.98
N ALA A 169 2.31 -21.03 16.05
CA ALA A 169 1.70 -21.49 17.28
C ALA A 169 2.69 -22.14 18.26
N ASP A 170 3.93 -22.33 17.84
CA ASP A 170 4.97 -23.00 18.61
C ASP A 170 5.97 -22.03 19.30
N LYS A 171 5.73 -20.74 19.30
CA LYS A 171 6.54 -19.80 20.10
C LYS A 171 5.75 -19.28 21.29
N PRO A 172 5.91 -19.92 22.46
CA PRO A 172 5.42 -19.33 23.70
C PRO A 172 6.24 -18.07 23.99
N ASP A 173 5.51 -17.02 24.30
CA ASP A 173 5.98 -15.78 24.90
C ASP A 173 6.82 -14.81 24.06
N GLY A 174 6.14 -13.79 23.56
CA GLY A 174 6.62 -12.43 23.64
C GLY A 174 7.96 -12.14 22.96
N GLN A 175 8.13 -12.42 21.67
CA GLN A 175 9.00 -11.52 20.92
C GLN A 175 8.29 -10.16 20.88
N GLU A 176 8.68 -9.29 21.82
CA GLU A 176 8.48 -7.86 21.61
C GLU A 176 9.09 -7.57 20.24
N ILE A 177 8.21 -7.31 19.28
CA ILE A 177 8.62 -6.63 18.06
C ILE A 177 9.21 -5.34 18.59
N ASN A 178 10.52 -5.22 18.57
CA ASN A 178 11.19 -3.97 18.87
C ASN A 178 10.63 -2.99 17.85
N LYS A 179 9.64 -2.25 18.24
CA LYS A 179 9.13 -1.07 17.55
C LYS A 179 10.19 0.00 17.68
N LYS A 180 11.33 -0.22 17.03
CA LYS A 180 12.22 0.88 16.73
C LYS A 180 11.42 1.76 15.80
N ASP A 181 11.17 2.95 16.27
CA ASP A 181 10.37 4.00 15.72
C ASP A 181 10.53 4.14 14.20
N ALA A 182 9.76 3.38 13.42
CA ALA A 182 9.61 3.65 12.01
C ALA A 182 8.95 5.02 11.90
N LEU A 183 9.76 6.04 11.70
CA LEU A 183 9.26 7.40 11.52
C LEU A 183 8.72 7.52 10.10
N VAL A 184 7.42 7.47 9.94
CA VAL A 184 6.78 7.89 8.71
C VAL A 184 6.41 9.36 8.83
N ARG A 185 6.93 10.18 7.92
CA ARG A 185 6.63 11.60 7.83
C ARG A 185 5.92 11.90 6.50
N ILE A 186 4.73 12.49 6.59
CA ILE A 186 4.02 13.04 5.44
C ILE A 186 3.86 14.53 5.70
N SER A 187 4.43 15.38 4.84
CA SER A 187 4.43 16.83 5.02
C SER A 187 4.20 17.56 3.71
N ASN A 188 3.61 18.74 3.80
CA ASN A 188 3.40 19.65 2.66
C ASN A 188 2.68 19.02 1.46
N CYS A 189 1.95 17.92 1.66
CA CYS A 189 1.24 17.23 0.60
C CYS A 189 -0.19 17.74 0.44
N VAL A 190 -0.68 17.76 -0.79
CA VAL A 190 -2.02 18.25 -1.12
C VAL A 190 -2.77 17.21 -1.94
N ASN A 191 -4.00 16.94 -1.56
CA ASN A 191 -4.95 16.21 -2.40
C ASN A 191 -6.12 17.12 -2.77
N THR A 192 -6.30 17.35 -4.06
CA THR A 192 -7.46 18.07 -4.62
C THR A 192 -8.37 17.14 -5.44
N GLY A 193 -7.92 15.90 -5.69
CA GLY A 193 -8.69 14.89 -6.39
C GLY A 193 -9.83 14.35 -5.53
N ALA A 194 -10.93 13.98 -6.16
CA ALA A 194 -12.08 13.36 -5.49
C ALA A 194 -11.75 11.90 -5.12
N LEU A 195 -12.27 11.46 -3.98
CA LEU A 195 -12.32 10.05 -3.62
C LEU A 195 -13.76 9.57 -3.82
N SER A 196 -13.94 8.55 -4.64
CA SER A 196 -15.23 7.93 -4.89
C SER A 196 -15.20 6.44 -4.58
N TYR A 197 -16.36 5.96 -4.17
CA TYR A 197 -16.55 4.59 -3.77
C TYR A 197 -17.81 4.04 -4.41
N GLU A 198 -17.72 2.89 -5.06
CA GLU A 198 -18.85 2.21 -5.67
C GLU A 198 -19.20 0.94 -4.91
N GLU A 199 -20.45 0.78 -4.50
CA GLU A 199 -20.91 -0.50 -3.99
C GLU A 199 -21.02 -1.50 -5.14
N PRO A 200 -20.62 -2.78 -4.93
CA PRO A 200 -20.85 -3.81 -5.92
C PRO A 200 -22.35 -3.90 -6.22
N GLN A 201 -22.67 -3.89 -7.49
CA GLN A 201 -24.05 -4.13 -7.92
C GLN A 201 -24.45 -5.53 -7.43
N LYS A 202 -25.51 -5.61 -6.65
CA LYS A 202 -26.11 -6.90 -6.30
C LYS A 202 -26.67 -7.51 -7.56
N GLY A 203 -26.00 -8.53 -8.09
CA GLY A 203 -26.51 -9.39 -9.15
C GLY A 203 -27.63 -10.30 -8.66
#